data_0bc0c984d3c14a8208f8b412b5e0b795
#
_entry.id   0bc0c984d3c14a8208f8b412b5e0b795
#
_cell.length_a   1.000
_cell.length_b   1.000
_cell.length_c   1.000
_cell.angle_alpha   90.00
_cell.angle_beta   90.00
_cell.angle_gamma   90.00
#
_symmetry.space_group_name_H-M   'P 1'
#
loop_
_entity.id
_entity.type
_entity.pdbx_description
1 polymer ?
#
loop_
_entity_poly.entity_id
_entity_poly.type
_entity_poly.pdbx_seq_one_letter_code
_entity_poly.pdbx_strand_id
1 'polypeptide(L)'
;MKRVTGIGGIFFKAKDAPSLQAWYKRHLGIDVQVWGGATFDWTDAEGKPVAGTTAWLIDPQESDHFAPSAAPFMVNYRVEDLHALVKVLKEEGCNVLEKIDESEYGKFAWVIDPEGNKVELWQPPQGQ
;
A
#
# COMPACT_ATOMS: atom_id res chain seq x y z
N MET A 1 -22.27 -1.86 -0.21
CA MET A 1 -21.03 -1.53 0.53
C MET A 1 -19.96 -1.04 -0.43
N LYS A 2 -19.42 0.11 -0.17
CA LYS A 2 -18.29 0.62 -0.93
C LYS A 2 -17.03 -0.08 -0.42
N ARG A 3 -16.24 -0.66 -1.31
CA ARG A 3 -15.06 -1.43 -0.91
C ARG A 3 -13.79 -0.63 -1.11
N VAL A 4 -13.14 -0.73 -2.27
CA VAL A 4 -11.92 0.04 -2.56
C VAL A 4 -12.29 1.46 -2.94
N THR A 5 -11.60 2.43 -2.34
CA THR A 5 -11.85 3.86 -2.58
C THR A 5 -10.70 4.54 -3.34
N GLY A 6 -9.58 3.86 -3.52
CA GLY A 6 -8.45 4.43 -4.26
C GLY A 6 -7.18 3.62 -4.05
N ILE A 7 -6.12 4.04 -4.71
CA ILE A 7 -4.79 3.44 -4.56
C ILE A 7 -4.12 4.08 -3.34
N GLY A 8 -3.83 3.26 -2.34
CA GLY A 8 -3.20 3.72 -1.11
C GLY A 8 -1.68 3.64 -1.14
N GLY A 9 -1.13 2.76 -1.95
CA GLY A 9 0.32 2.66 -2.05
C GLY A 9 0.79 1.69 -3.11
N ILE A 10 2.01 1.93 -3.58
CA ILE A 10 2.73 1.07 -4.51
C ILE A 10 4.06 0.74 -3.86
N PHE A 11 4.32 -0.55 -3.65
CA PHE A 11 5.53 -1.04 -3.00
C PHE A 11 6.22 -2.03 -3.91
N PHE A 12 7.54 -1.95 -4.02
CA PHE A 12 8.28 -2.91 -4.84
C PHE A 12 9.68 -3.14 -4.29
N LYS A 13 10.26 -4.29 -4.64
CA LYS A 13 11.57 -4.71 -4.16
C LYS A 13 12.66 -4.31 -5.15
N ALA A 14 13.86 -4.11 -4.64
CA ALA A 14 15.04 -3.87 -5.45
C ALA A 14 16.24 -4.62 -4.91
N LYS A 15 17.11 -5.05 -5.80
CA LYS A 15 18.39 -5.70 -5.43
C LYS A 15 19.27 -4.73 -4.66
N ASP A 16 19.29 -3.49 -5.09
CA ASP A 16 20.03 -2.41 -4.46
C ASP A 16 19.07 -1.26 -4.21
N ALA A 17 18.31 -1.38 -3.14
CA ALA A 17 17.26 -0.40 -2.82
C ALA A 17 17.81 1.02 -2.67
N PRO A 18 18.93 1.26 -1.93
CA PRO A 18 19.45 2.62 -1.81
C PRO A 18 19.82 3.24 -3.16
N SER A 19 20.46 2.50 -4.04
CA SER A 19 20.81 3.03 -5.38
C SER A 19 19.59 3.34 -6.21
N LEU A 20 18.57 2.46 -6.16
CA LEU A 20 17.36 2.68 -6.93
C LEU A 20 16.57 3.87 -6.38
N GLN A 21 16.49 4.01 -5.07
CA GLN A 21 15.86 5.16 -4.43
C GLN A 21 16.53 6.47 -4.86
N ALA A 22 17.87 6.48 -4.90
CA ALA A 22 18.62 7.65 -5.35
C ALA A 22 18.35 7.98 -6.81
N TRP A 23 18.20 6.96 -7.66
CA TRP A 23 17.86 7.14 -9.06
C TRP A 23 16.50 7.84 -9.24
N TYR A 24 15.48 7.37 -8.52
CA TYR A 24 14.15 7.96 -8.59
C TYR A 24 14.14 9.40 -8.07
N LYS A 25 14.87 9.65 -6.98
CA LYS A 25 14.98 10.99 -6.43
C LYS A 25 15.65 11.94 -7.42
N ARG A 26 16.76 11.50 -8.02
CA ARG A 26 17.55 12.33 -8.92
C ARG A 26 16.84 12.61 -10.26
N HIS A 27 16.29 11.56 -10.86
CA HIS A 27 15.80 11.65 -12.23
C HIS A 27 14.31 11.92 -12.33
N LEU A 28 13.51 11.47 -11.38
CA LEU A 28 12.07 11.70 -11.41
C LEU A 28 11.57 12.68 -10.34
N GLY A 29 12.49 13.21 -9.53
CA GLY A 29 12.15 14.24 -8.55
C GLY A 29 11.27 13.76 -7.41
N ILE A 30 11.20 12.43 -7.17
CA ILE A 30 10.46 11.91 -6.02
C ILE A 30 11.22 12.25 -4.76
N ASP A 31 10.54 12.87 -3.78
CA ASP A 31 11.14 13.26 -2.51
C ASP A 31 11.31 12.04 -1.59
N VAL A 32 12.24 11.16 -1.96
CA VAL A 32 12.49 9.92 -1.22
C VAL A 32 13.05 10.22 0.15
N GLN A 33 12.34 9.77 1.18
CA GLN A 33 12.69 10.00 2.57
C GLN A 33 13.64 8.90 3.07
N VAL A 34 14.18 9.09 4.28
CA VAL A 34 15.16 8.16 4.87
C VAL A 34 14.60 6.74 5.04
N TRP A 35 13.28 6.59 5.16
CA TRP A 35 12.64 5.29 5.28
C TRP A 35 12.48 4.55 3.94
N GLY A 36 12.92 5.15 2.85
CA GLY A 36 12.97 4.49 1.54
C GLY A 36 11.80 4.76 0.62
N GLY A 37 10.90 5.64 0.97
CA GLY A 37 9.73 5.95 0.17
C GLY A 37 9.28 7.39 0.26
N ALA A 38 8.09 7.65 -0.24
CA ALA A 38 7.50 8.98 -0.26
C ALA A 38 5.98 8.87 -0.17
N THR A 39 5.33 9.96 0.15
CA THR A 39 3.88 10.07 0.09
C THR A 39 3.49 11.13 -0.92
N PHE A 40 2.45 10.85 -1.68
CA PHE A 40 1.87 11.81 -2.63
C PHE A 40 0.54 12.25 -2.08
N ASP A 41 0.44 13.53 -1.70
CA ASP A 41 -0.83 14.09 -1.24
C ASP A 41 -1.73 14.33 -2.44
N TRP A 42 -2.99 13.97 -2.31
CA TRP A 42 -3.94 14.11 -3.40
C TRP A 42 -4.31 15.57 -3.64
N THR A 43 -4.50 15.90 -4.91
CA THR A 43 -4.97 17.22 -5.31
C THR A 43 -6.10 17.04 -6.32
N ASP A 44 -6.95 18.08 -6.44
CA ASP A 44 -7.98 18.10 -7.48
C ASP A 44 -7.37 18.53 -8.83
N ALA A 45 -8.22 18.66 -9.84
CA ALA A 45 -7.78 19.01 -11.19
C ALA A 45 -7.12 20.41 -11.24
N GLU A 46 -7.41 21.28 -10.29
CA GLU A 46 -6.83 22.63 -10.20
C GLU A 46 -5.60 22.67 -9.30
N GLY A 47 -5.15 21.53 -8.78
CA GLY A 47 -3.99 21.45 -7.92
C GLY A 47 -4.24 21.78 -6.47
N LYS A 48 -5.50 21.91 -6.06
CA LYS A 48 -5.84 22.18 -4.65
C LYS A 48 -5.82 20.89 -3.83
N PRO A 49 -5.33 20.94 -2.59
CA PRO A 49 -5.31 19.74 -1.74
C PRO A 49 -6.71 19.19 -1.49
N VAL A 50 -6.82 17.85 -1.58
CA VAL A 50 -8.01 17.12 -1.13
C VAL A 50 -7.55 16.03 -0.17
N ALA A 51 -8.46 15.51 0.65
CA ALA A 51 -8.12 14.47 1.62
C ALA A 51 -7.70 13.20 0.91
N GLY A 52 -6.52 12.71 1.25
CA GLY A 52 -6.02 11.45 0.72
C GLY A 52 -4.53 11.51 0.42
N THR A 53 -3.88 10.35 0.55
CA THR A 53 -2.47 10.19 0.21
C THR A 53 -2.27 8.85 -0.47
N THR A 54 -1.25 8.77 -1.30
CA THR A 54 -0.77 7.51 -1.86
C THR A 54 0.69 7.35 -1.45
N ALA A 55 1.02 6.23 -0.81
CA ALA A 55 2.38 5.93 -0.40
C ALA A 55 3.15 5.24 -1.52
N TRP A 56 4.46 5.41 -1.52
CA TRP A 56 5.34 4.78 -2.50
C TRP A 56 6.62 4.36 -1.76
N LEU A 57 7.08 3.12 -1.98
CA LEU A 57 8.18 2.57 -1.19
C LEU A 57 8.98 1.57 -2.02
N ILE A 58 10.29 1.67 -1.95
CA ILE A 58 11.19 0.66 -2.50
C ILE A 58 11.79 -0.11 -1.32
N ASP A 59 11.46 -1.40 -1.23
CA ASP A 59 11.97 -2.31 -0.21
C ASP A 59 13.22 -3.05 -0.68
N PRO A 60 14.10 -3.44 0.24
CA PRO A 60 15.17 -4.36 -0.12
C PRO A 60 14.61 -5.71 -0.57
N GLN A 61 15.37 -6.41 -1.42
CA GLN A 61 14.92 -7.67 -2.02
C GLN A 61 14.61 -8.75 -0.97
N GLU A 62 15.28 -8.74 0.16
CA GLU A 62 15.10 -9.70 1.25
C GLU A 62 13.93 -9.37 2.17
N SER A 63 13.20 -8.29 1.91
CA SER A 63 12.03 -7.93 2.72
C SER A 63 10.99 -9.06 2.70
N ASP A 64 10.45 -9.39 3.87
CA ASP A 64 9.38 -10.38 4.01
C ASP A 64 7.98 -9.76 3.94
N HIS A 65 7.90 -8.46 3.73
CA HIS A 65 6.64 -7.73 3.66
C HIS A 65 5.69 -8.29 2.60
N PHE A 66 6.25 -8.86 1.53
CA PHE A 66 5.49 -9.35 0.39
C PHE A 66 5.13 -10.83 0.50
N ALA A 67 5.72 -11.55 1.47
CA ALA A 67 5.44 -12.97 1.67
C ALA A 67 3.96 -13.17 2.04
N PRO A 68 3.31 -14.26 1.58
CA PRO A 68 3.88 -15.41 0.89
C PRO A 68 3.95 -15.23 -0.65
N SER A 69 3.71 -14.05 -1.19
CA SER A 69 3.82 -13.82 -2.63
C SER A 69 5.30 -13.80 -3.05
N ALA A 70 5.58 -14.37 -4.23
CA ALA A 70 6.89 -14.28 -4.86
C ALA A 70 7.03 -13.06 -5.77
N ALA A 71 5.96 -12.28 -5.96
CA ALA A 71 5.99 -11.11 -6.82
C ALA A 71 6.88 -10.02 -6.20
N PRO A 72 7.57 -9.24 -7.04
CA PRO A 72 8.45 -8.19 -6.53
C PRO A 72 7.73 -6.89 -6.19
N PHE A 73 6.40 -6.91 -6.17
CA PHE A 73 5.59 -5.72 -5.89
C PHE A 73 4.40 -6.07 -5.00
N MET A 74 3.83 -5.05 -4.38
CA MET A 74 2.56 -5.16 -3.66
C MET A 74 1.83 -3.83 -3.81
N VAL A 75 0.55 -3.90 -4.12
CA VAL A 75 -0.31 -2.72 -4.22
C VAL A 75 -1.16 -2.63 -2.95
N ASN A 76 -1.26 -1.43 -2.42
CA ASN A 76 -2.13 -1.11 -1.28
C ASN A 76 -3.37 -0.39 -1.81
N TYR A 77 -4.54 -0.86 -1.39
CA TYR A 77 -5.82 -0.23 -1.73
C TYR A 77 -6.45 0.39 -0.50
N ARG A 78 -6.88 1.63 -0.62
CA ARG A 78 -7.63 2.31 0.44
C ARG A 78 -9.04 1.74 0.50
N VAL A 79 -9.52 1.52 1.71
CA VAL A 79 -10.87 1.00 1.95
C VAL A 79 -11.59 1.86 2.97
N GLU A 80 -12.91 1.83 2.92
CA GLU A 80 -13.74 2.64 3.81
C GLU A 80 -13.88 2.01 5.20
N ASP A 81 -14.10 0.69 5.25
CA ASP A 81 -14.30 -0.05 6.50
C ASP A 81 -13.59 -1.39 6.41
N LEU A 82 -12.40 -1.46 6.98
CA LEU A 82 -11.54 -2.64 6.84
C LEU A 82 -12.18 -3.89 7.47
N HIS A 83 -12.67 -3.79 8.69
CA HIS A 83 -13.21 -4.97 9.38
C HIS A 83 -14.43 -5.53 8.67
N ALA A 84 -15.32 -4.65 8.21
CA ALA A 84 -16.50 -5.08 7.45
C ALA A 84 -16.09 -5.76 6.14
N LEU A 85 -15.11 -5.19 5.44
CA LEU A 85 -14.63 -5.76 4.17
C LEU A 85 -13.98 -7.13 4.40
N VAL A 86 -13.11 -7.25 5.40
CA VAL A 86 -12.44 -8.52 5.71
C VAL A 86 -13.48 -9.61 5.99
N LYS A 87 -14.51 -9.29 6.75
CA LYS A 87 -15.59 -10.24 7.04
C LYS A 87 -16.27 -10.72 5.76
N VAL A 88 -16.61 -9.78 4.88
CA VAL A 88 -17.28 -10.09 3.61
C VAL A 88 -16.37 -10.93 2.69
N LEU A 89 -15.10 -10.58 2.60
CA LEU A 89 -14.14 -11.33 1.78
C LEU A 89 -14.00 -12.77 2.26
N LYS A 90 -13.96 -12.99 3.56
CA LYS A 90 -13.93 -14.35 4.13
C LYS A 90 -15.19 -15.13 3.78
N GLU A 91 -16.34 -14.50 3.87
CA GLU A 91 -17.61 -15.12 3.50
C GLU A 91 -17.67 -15.47 2.01
N GLU A 92 -16.99 -14.69 1.18
CA GLU A 92 -16.91 -14.94 -0.26
C GLU A 92 -15.84 -15.98 -0.63
N GLY A 93 -15.13 -16.52 0.36
CA GLY A 93 -14.11 -17.54 0.12
C GLY A 93 -12.75 -17.02 -0.31
N CYS A 94 -12.50 -15.74 -0.15
CA CYS A 94 -11.20 -15.15 -0.50
C CYS A 94 -10.12 -15.57 0.51
N ASN A 95 -8.89 -15.65 0.04
CA ASN A 95 -7.74 -16.01 0.88
C ASN A 95 -7.24 -14.81 1.66
N VAL A 96 -7.93 -14.47 2.74
CA VAL A 96 -7.55 -13.37 3.62
C VAL A 96 -6.57 -13.89 4.66
N LEU A 97 -5.41 -13.21 4.79
CA LEU A 97 -4.43 -13.59 5.81
C LEU A 97 -4.98 -13.24 7.20
N GLU A 98 -4.54 -14.00 8.22
CA GLU A 98 -5.11 -13.84 9.55
C GLU A 98 -4.71 -12.56 10.25
N LYS A 99 -3.53 -12.03 9.93
CA LYS A 99 -2.99 -10.86 10.60
C LYS A 99 -3.77 -9.59 10.21
N ILE A 100 -4.16 -8.81 11.21
CA ILE A 100 -4.69 -7.47 11.04
C ILE A 100 -3.86 -6.56 11.94
N ASP A 101 -3.30 -5.49 11.38
CA ASP A 101 -2.54 -4.51 12.14
C ASP A 101 -3.37 -3.25 12.33
N GLU A 102 -3.38 -2.72 13.55
CA GLU A 102 -3.99 -1.44 13.85
C GLU A 102 -2.97 -0.58 14.57
N SER A 103 -2.80 0.64 14.10
CA SER A 103 -1.81 1.57 14.64
C SER A 103 -2.23 3.00 14.38
N GLU A 104 -1.37 3.94 14.73
CA GLU A 104 -1.59 5.36 14.41
C GLU A 104 -1.64 5.62 12.91
N TYR A 105 -1.10 4.69 12.09
CA TYR A 105 -1.14 4.80 10.64
C TYR A 105 -2.40 4.24 10.02
N GLY A 106 -3.31 3.70 10.80
CA GLY A 106 -4.58 3.15 10.36
C GLY A 106 -4.68 1.65 10.58
N LYS A 107 -5.58 1.02 9.82
CA LYS A 107 -5.83 -0.41 9.92
C LYS A 107 -5.41 -1.09 8.62
N PHE A 108 -4.72 -2.23 8.75
CA PHE A 108 -4.16 -2.96 7.62
C PHE A 108 -4.58 -4.41 7.67
N ALA A 109 -4.92 -4.98 6.52
CA ALA A 109 -5.15 -6.40 6.33
C ALA A 109 -4.60 -6.81 4.97
N TRP A 110 -4.50 -8.12 4.74
CA TRP A 110 -3.90 -8.62 3.50
C TRP A 110 -4.73 -9.78 2.95
N VAL A 111 -4.80 -9.82 1.62
CA VAL A 111 -5.50 -10.89 0.90
C VAL A 111 -4.62 -11.31 -0.28
N ILE A 112 -4.67 -12.60 -0.61
CA ILE A 112 -3.95 -13.14 -1.77
C ILE A 112 -4.92 -13.25 -2.92
N ASP A 113 -4.58 -12.64 -4.05
CA ASP A 113 -5.46 -12.68 -5.23
C ASP A 113 -5.33 -14.03 -5.97
N PRO A 114 -6.18 -14.28 -6.98
CA PRO A 114 -6.12 -15.58 -7.69
C PRO A 114 -4.81 -15.87 -8.40
N GLU A 115 -3.99 -14.87 -8.68
CA GLU A 115 -2.67 -15.04 -9.30
C GLU A 115 -1.53 -15.16 -8.29
N GLY A 116 -1.85 -15.19 -6.98
CA GLY A 116 -0.86 -15.31 -5.92
C GLY A 116 -0.24 -14.00 -5.48
N ASN A 117 -0.75 -12.87 -5.93
CA ASN A 117 -0.24 -11.57 -5.49
C ASN A 117 -0.79 -11.22 -4.12
N LYS A 118 0.08 -10.73 -3.25
CA LYS A 118 -0.36 -10.20 -1.95
C LYS A 118 -0.88 -8.78 -2.16
N VAL A 119 -2.07 -8.54 -1.67
CA VAL A 119 -2.74 -7.25 -1.74
C VAL A 119 -2.87 -6.71 -0.34
N GLU A 120 -2.49 -5.46 -0.11
CA GLU A 120 -2.68 -4.79 1.17
C GLU A 120 -3.93 -3.93 1.12
N LEU A 121 -4.76 -4.06 2.16
CA LEU A 121 -5.97 -3.27 2.33
C LEU A 121 -5.73 -2.32 3.50
N TRP A 122 -6.07 -1.06 3.32
CA TRP A 122 -5.73 -0.03 4.28
C TRP A 122 -6.92 0.90 4.54
N GLN A 123 -7.34 0.94 5.80
CA GLN A 123 -8.27 1.97 6.24
C GLN A 123 -7.45 3.08 6.90
N PRO A 124 -7.26 4.22 6.22
CA PRO A 124 -6.44 5.30 6.78
C PRO A 124 -7.06 5.89 8.03
N PRO A 125 -6.25 6.57 8.85
CA PRO A 125 -6.81 7.38 9.93
C PRO A 125 -7.75 8.44 9.36
N GLN A 126 -8.68 8.90 10.19
CA GLN A 126 -9.63 9.92 9.75
C GLN A 126 -8.91 11.15 9.22
N GLY A 127 -9.35 11.65 8.07
CA GLY A 127 -8.78 12.83 7.44
C GLY A 127 -7.58 12.56 6.53
N GLN A 128 -7.15 11.32 6.44
CA GLN A 128 -6.04 10.90 5.58
C GLN A 128 -6.51 9.95 4.51
#